data_b6f196b8a499a5560864ba316cb5a0f5
#
_entry.id   b6f196b8a499a5560864ba316cb5a0f5
#
_cell.length_a   1.000
_cell.length_b   1.000
_cell.length_c   1.000
_cell.angle_alpha   90.00
_cell.angle_beta   90.00
_cell.angle_gamma   90.00
#
_symmetry.space_group_name_H-M   'P 1'
#
loop_
_entity.id
_entity.type
_entity.pdbx_description
1 polymer ?
#
loop_
_entity_poly.entity_id
_entity_poly.type
_entity_poly.pdbx_seq_one_letter_code
_entity_poly.pdbx_strand_id
1 'polypeptide(L)'
;MEDSKPDKESGKGMNYSIEFEVLPTFDLPPYEGMEVEQEKTIVDDAEVEEVVERIRRDRAKLVPVDGDGPAVDGQVANIDFCAYENGQPLEGIKADGFDLALGEKQALEDFENLVKTIKLGCEAEGDITFPEDFLAKDLAGKTVTMKVKVHAIKERQLPAVDDELAKAVGVENVEKLKAGIR
;
A
#
# COMPACT_ATOMS: atom_id res chain seq x y z
N MET A 1 19.69 24.12 28.05
CA MET A 1 19.41 24.03 29.51
C MET A 1 20.73 24.17 30.23
N GLU A 2 21.05 25.36 30.70
CA GLU A 2 22.19 25.55 31.60
C GLU A 2 21.74 25.22 33.02
N ASP A 3 22.36 24.21 33.58
CA ASP A 3 22.18 23.72 34.94
C ASP A 3 22.81 24.75 35.91
N SER A 4 22.03 25.73 36.39
CA SER A 4 22.49 26.60 37.47
C SER A 4 22.45 25.83 38.77
N LYS A 5 23.58 25.33 39.24
CA LYS A 5 23.70 24.77 40.59
C LYS A 5 23.52 25.84 41.65
N PRO A 6 22.70 25.63 42.67
CA PRO A 6 22.51 26.61 43.72
C PRO A 6 23.80 26.73 44.54
N ASP A 7 24.27 27.99 44.63
CA ASP A 7 25.42 28.33 45.49
C ASP A 7 24.98 28.39 46.94
N LYS A 8 25.37 27.42 47.75
CA LYS A 8 24.94 27.20 49.13
C LYS A 8 25.63 28.11 50.18
N GLU A 9 26.59 28.94 49.76
CA GLU A 9 27.46 29.64 50.73
C GLU A 9 27.12 31.13 50.95
N SER A 10 26.25 31.76 50.19
CA SER A 10 26.15 33.24 50.28
C SER A 10 24.96 33.80 51.06
N GLY A 11 24.04 33.02 51.58
CA GLY A 11 22.90 33.54 52.37
C GLY A 11 22.01 34.59 51.64
N LYS A 12 22.28 34.88 50.37
CA LYS A 12 21.51 35.75 49.51
C LYS A 12 20.49 34.90 48.72
N GLY A 13 19.27 35.37 48.68
CA GLY A 13 18.16 34.72 47.99
C GLY A 13 18.55 34.29 46.57
N MET A 14 18.04 33.15 46.16
CA MET A 14 18.29 32.55 44.84
C MET A 14 17.53 33.34 43.78
N ASN A 15 18.25 33.93 42.81
CA ASN A 15 17.67 34.53 41.64
C ASN A 15 17.62 33.48 40.53
N TYR A 16 16.46 33.23 39.97
CA TYR A 16 16.28 32.38 38.82
C TYR A 16 15.55 33.12 37.71
N SER A 17 15.88 32.79 36.50
CA SER A 17 15.22 33.28 35.30
C SER A 17 14.61 32.08 34.61
N ILE A 18 13.34 32.17 34.24
CA ILE A 18 12.62 31.16 33.47
C ILE A 18 12.26 31.77 32.14
N GLU A 19 12.73 31.17 31.07
CA GLU A 19 12.38 31.52 29.70
C GLU A 19 11.41 30.48 29.18
N PHE A 20 10.27 30.90 28.65
CA PHE A 20 9.27 30.03 28.06
C PHE A 20 8.71 30.64 26.80
N GLU A 21 8.45 29.79 25.82
CA GLU A 21 7.81 30.19 24.58
C GLU A 21 6.30 30.31 24.82
N VAL A 22 5.73 31.45 24.42
CA VAL A 22 4.29 31.67 24.40
C VAL A 22 3.78 31.72 22.99
N LEU A 23 2.64 31.08 22.75
CA LEU A 23 1.98 31.19 21.45
C LEU A 23 1.54 32.63 21.24
N PRO A 24 1.83 33.24 20.07
CA PRO A 24 1.37 34.58 19.79
C PRO A 24 -0.14 34.64 19.76
N THR A 25 -0.70 35.61 20.47
CA THR A 25 -2.11 35.99 20.33
C THR A 25 -2.24 36.82 19.04
N PHE A 26 -3.11 36.41 18.14
CA PHE A 26 -3.44 37.19 16.95
C PHE A 26 -4.96 37.36 16.87
N ASP A 27 -5.37 38.52 16.41
CA ASP A 27 -6.79 38.79 16.13
C ASP A 27 -7.16 38.11 14.81
N LEU A 28 -8.21 37.31 14.82
CA LEU A 28 -8.76 36.71 13.62
C LEU A 28 -9.36 37.84 12.74
N PRO A 29 -8.99 37.88 11.45
CA PRO A 29 -9.66 38.82 10.56
C PRO A 29 -11.16 38.45 10.47
N PRO A 30 -12.04 39.37 10.10
CA PRO A 30 -13.46 39.10 9.95
C PRO A 30 -13.63 38.00 8.84
N TYR A 31 -14.11 36.84 9.27
CA TYR A 31 -14.35 35.69 8.38
C TYR A 31 -15.83 35.52 8.03
N GLU A 32 -16.71 36.32 8.66
CA GLU A 32 -18.13 36.32 8.32
C GLU A 32 -18.35 37.04 6.98
N GLY A 33 -19.01 36.36 6.05
CA GLY A 33 -19.31 36.89 4.71
C GLY A 33 -18.23 36.65 3.67
N MET A 34 -17.23 35.82 3.96
CA MET A 34 -16.32 35.33 2.91
C MET A 34 -17.06 34.42 1.94
N GLU A 35 -17.06 34.81 0.68
CA GLU A 35 -17.55 33.95 -0.39
C GLU A 35 -16.48 32.88 -0.70
N VAL A 36 -16.86 31.63 -0.56
CA VAL A 36 -15.98 30.48 -0.89
C VAL A 36 -16.61 29.79 -2.10
N GLU A 37 -15.89 29.74 -3.19
CA GLU A 37 -16.26 28.92 -4.34
C GLU A 37 -15.92 27.45 -4.02
N GLN A 38 -16.94 26.62 -3.94
CA GLN A 38 -16.78 25.18 -3.81
C GLN A 38 -17.09 24.54 -5.17
N GLU A 39 -16.09 23.90 -5.77
CA GLU A 39 -16.32 23.06 -6.92
C GLU A 39 -17.19 21.86 -6.51
N LYS A 40 -18.36 21.76 -7.11
CA LYS A 40 -19.26 20.62 -6.90
C LYS A 40 -18.78 19.47 -7.78
N THR A 41 -18.04 18.54 -7.22
CA THR A 41 -17.70 17.30 -7.89
C THR A 41 -18.99 16.49 -8.12
N ILE A 42 -19.30 16.21 -9.37
CA ILE A 42 -20.41 15.34 -9.74
C ILE A 42 -19.81 13.96 -9.93
N VAL A 43 -20.13 13.04 -9.04
CA VAL A 43 -19.73 11.63 -9.15
C VAL A 43 -20.67 10.95 -10.12
N ASP A 44 -20.12 10.38 -11.18
CA ASP A 44 -20.87 9.61 -12.18
C ASP A 44 -21.19 8.20 -11.66
N ASP A 45 -22.27 7.62 -12.17
CA ASP A 45 -22.67 6.24 -11.82
C ASP A 45 -21.58 5.22 -12.21
N ALA A 46 -20.82 5.50 -13.27
CA ALA A 46 -19.70 4.67 -13.69
C ALA A 46 -18.56 4.65 -12.62
N GLU A 47 -18.27 5.79 -12.03
CA GLU A 47 -17.27 5.89 -10.94
C GLU A 47 -17.72 5.11 -9.69
N VAL A 48 -19.02 5.19 -9.37
CA VAL A 48 -19.62 4.40 -8.27
C VAL A 48 -19.48 2.91 -8.54
N GLU A 49 -19.76 2.45 -9.76
CA GLU A 49 -19.62 1.04 -10.13
C GLU A 49 -18.16 0.57 -10.07
N GLU A 50 -17.22 1.40 -10.50
CA GLU A 50 -15.79 1.09 -10.40
C GLU A 50 -15.33 0.90 -8.95
N VAL A 51 -15.80 1.75 -8.03
CA VAL A 51 -15.52 1.60 -6.60
C VAL A 51 -16.14 0.33 -6.03
N VAL A 52 -17.38 0.00 -6.42
CA VAL A 52 -18.06 -1.24 -6.01
C VAL A 52 -17.29 -2.47 -6.53
N GLU A 53 -16.81 -2.45 -7.77
CA GLU A 53 -15.99 -3.54 -8.31
C GLU A 53 -14.64 -3.67 -7.60
N ARG A 54 -14.03 -2.56 -7.19
CA ARG A 54 -12.82 -2.57 -6.35
C ARG A 54 -13.10 -3.25 -5.00
N ILE A 55 -14.19 -2.87 -4.34
CA ILE A 55 -14.62 -3.48 -3.08
C ILE A 55 -14.87 -4.99 -3.26
N ARG A 56 -15.49 -5.41 -4.37
CA ARG A 56 -15.68 -6.82 -4.70
C ARG A 56 -14.36 -7.58 -4.80
N ARG A 57 -13.38 -6.99 -5.48
CA ARG A 57 -12.04 -7.59 -5.61
C ARG A 57 -11.34 -7.72 -4.26
N ASP A 58 -11.43 -6.70 -3.42
CA ASP A 58 -10.83 -6.71 -2.08
C ASP A 58 -11.47 -7.75 -1.14
N ARG A 59 -12.74 -8.07 -1.38
CA ARG A 59 -13.50 -9.07 -0.59
C ARG A 59 -13.62 -10.42 -1.28
N ALA A 60 -12.92 -10.61 -2.40
CA ALA A 60 -12.91 -11.88 -3.10
C ALA A 60 -12.28 -12.99 -2.25
N LYS A 61 -12.89 -14.16 -2.28
CA LYS A 61 -12.31 -15.35 -1.65
C LYS A 61 -11.25 -15.94 -2.58
N LEU A 62 -10.09 -16.22 -2.03
CA LEU A 62 -9.02 -16.90 -2.73
C LEU A 62 -9.26 -18.42 -2.63
N VAL A 63 -9.52 -19.04 -3.77
CA VAL A 63 -9.73 -20.50 -3.85
C VAL A 63 -8.53 -21.09 -4.60
N PRO A 64 -7.85 -22.11 -4.05
CA PRO A 64 -6.77 -22.77 -4.76
C PRO A 64 -7.26 -23.34 -6.09
N VAL A 65 -6.47 -23.16 -7.14
CA VAL A 65 -6.73 -23.74 -8.44
C VAL A 65 -5.97 -25.08 -8.51
N ASP A 66 -6.73 -26.17 -8.74
CA ASP A 66 -6.13 -27.48 -8.98
C ASP A 66 -5.64 -27.54 -10.43
N GLY A 67 -4.33 -27.49 -10.65
CA GLY A 67 -3.74 -27.61 -11.97
C GLY A 67 -2.23 -27.40 -11.94
N ASP A 68 -1.50 -28.13 -12.79
CA ASP A 68 -0.05 -28.02 -12.92
C ASP A 68 0.40 -26.89 -13.89
N GLY A 69 -0.56 -26.05 -14.31
CA GLY A 69 -0.31 -24.97 -15.27
C GLY A 69 0.38 -23.76 -14.62
N PRO A 70 0.95 -22.88 -15.45
CA PRO A 70 1.42 -21.57 -14.98
C PRO A 70 0.23 -20.68 -14.62
N ALA A 71 0.47 -19.68 -13.75
CA ALA A 71 -0.53 -18.71 -13.37
C ALA A 71 -0.87 -17.76 -14.53
N VAL A 72 -2.12 -17.33 -14.61
CA VAL A 72 -2.62 -16.41 -15.64
C VAL A 72 -3.11 -15.10 -15.02
N ASP A 73 -3.31 -14.09 -15.87
CA ASP A 73 -3.84 -12.80 -15.43
C ASP A 73 -5.19 -12.94 -14.70
N GLY A 74 -5.35 -12.21 -13.63
CA GLY A 74 -6.53 -12.27 -12.74
C GLY A 74 -6.41 -13.28 -11.61
N GLN A 75 -5.41 -14.15 -11.63
CA GLN A 75 -5.11 -15.07 -10.53
C GLN A 75 -4.12 -14.48 -9.53
N VAL A 76 -4.05 -15.08 -8.36
CA VAL A 76 -3.11 -14.74 -7.31
C VAL A 76 -2.11 -15.88 -7.16
N ALA A 77 -0.85 -15.60 -7.41
CA ALA A 77 0.23 -16.54 -7.19
C ALA A 77 0.84 -16.33 -5.80
N ASN A 78 0.88 -17.39 -4.98
CA ASN A 78 1.63 -17.40 -3.74
C ASN A 78 3.07 -17.80 -4.05
N ILE A 79 4.01 -16.87 -3.82
CA ILE A 79 5.40 -17.00 -4.26
C ILE A 79 6.38 -16.70 -3.15
N ASP A 80 7.54 -17.36 -3.20
CA ASP A 80 8.76 -16.91 -2.56
C ASP A 80 9.63 -16.25 -3.62
N PHE A 81 10.25 -15.13 -3.28
CA PHE A 81 11.23 -14.53 -4.17
C PHE A 81 12.43 -13.97 -3.44
N CYS A 82 13.56 -13.94 -4.12
CA CYS A 82 14.80 -13.33 -3.64
C CYS A 82 15.55 -12.71 -4.81
N ALA A 83 16.01 -11.48 -4.66
CA ALA A 83 16.84 -10.83 -5.65
C ALA A 83 18.32 -11.02 -5.36
N TYR A 84 19.11 -11.16 -6.42
CA TYR A 84 20.56 -11.29 -6.37
C TYR A 84 21.22 -10.22 -7.24
N GLU A 85 22.19 -9.51 -6.70
CA GLU A 85 23.07 -8.63 -7.45
C GLU A 85 24.50 -9.23 -7.43
N ASN A 86 25.04 -9.54 -8.61
CA ASN A 86 26.36 -10.17 -8.75
C ASN A 86 26.52 -11.49 -7.92
N GLY A 87 25.43 -12.25 -7.78
CA GLY A 87 25.44 -13.51 -7.02
C GLY A 87 25.30 -13.35 -5.49
N GLN A 88 25.14 -12.14 -4.99
CA GLN A 88 24.87 -11.87 -3.58
C GLN A 88 23.40 -11.55 -3.36
N PRO A 89 22.73 -12.15 -2.37
CA PRO A 89 21.34 -11.87 -2.09
C PRO A 89 21.17 -10.43 -1.57
N LEU A 90 20.18 -9.74 -2.09
CA LEU A 90 19.78 -8.40 -1.63
C LEU A 90 18.80 -8.54 -0.45
N GLU A 91 19.22 -8.19 0.75
CA GLU A 91 18.41 -8.34 1.98
C GLU A 91 17.09 -7.53 1.95
N GLY A 92 17.00 -6.50 1.12
CA GLY A 92 15.81 -5.66 0.98
C GLY A 92 14.74 -6.18 0.01
N ILE A 93 15.06 -7.21 -0.80
CA ILE A 93 14.17 -7.75 -1.83
C ILE A 93 14.08 -9.27 -1.68
N LYS A 94 13.45 -9.66 -0.61
CA LYS A 94 13.12 -11.05 -0.31
C LYS A 94 11.76 -11.09 0.37
N ALA A 95 10.91 -12.02 -0.07
CA ALA A 95 9.70 -12.35 0.65
C ALA A 95 9.40 -13.84 0.51
N ASP A 96 8.83 -14.41 1.56
CA ASP A 96 8.39 -15.78 1.60
C ASP A 96 6.85 -15.79 1.72
N GLY A 97 6.16 -16.56 0.89
CA GLY A 97 4.69 -16.68 0.90
C GLY A 97 3.95 -15.42 0.47
N PHE A 98 4.53 -14.62 -0.42
CA PHE A 98 3.89 -13.41 -0.91
C PHE A 98 2.78 -13.73 -1.91
N ASP A 99 1.57 -13.18 -1.69
CA ASP A 99 0.45 -13.32 -2.61
C ASP A 99 0.49 -12.19 -3.65
N LEU A 100 0.93 -12.51 -4.86
CA LEU A 100 1.01 -11.60 -6.00
C LEU A 100 -0.23 -11.73 -6.88
N ALA A 101 -0.98 -10.63 -7.06
CA ALA A 101 -2.08 -10.56 -8.01
C ALA A 101 -1.54 -10.25 -9.41
N LEU A 102 -1.70 -11.17 -10.34
CA LEU A 102 -1.22 -11.05 -11.72
C LEU A 102 -2.16 -10.17 -12.56
N GLY A 103 -1.58 -9.27 -13.35
CA GLY A 103 -2.34 -8.37 -14.23
C GLY A 103 -2.87 -7.10 -13.56
N GLU A 104 -2.62 -6.88 -12.28
CA GLU A 104 -3.03 -5.67 -11.55
C GLU A 104 -1.92 -4.60 -11.46
N LYS A 105 -0.79 -4.82 -12.11
CA LYS A 105 0.37 -3.91 -12.10
C LYS A 105 0.90 -3.63 -10.68
N GLN A 106 0.79 -4.61 -9.79
CA GLN A 106 1.33 -4.53 -8.43
C GLN A 106 2.85 -4.71 -8.40
N ALA A 107 3.39 -5.37 -9.43
CA ALA A 107 4.82 -5.59 -9.62
C ALA A 107 5.26 -5.12 -11.00
N LEU A 108 6.57 -5.17 -11.24
CA LEU A 108 7.13 -4.87 -12.56
C LEU A 108 6.63 -5.89 -13.60
N GLU A 109 6.37 -5.45 -14.83
CA GLU A 109 5.86 -6.32 -15.90
C GLU A 109 6.80 -7.52 -16.16
N ASP A 110 8.10 -7.29 -16.12
CA ASP A 110 9.10 -8.36 -16.29
C ASP A 110 8.99 -9.41 -15.19
N PHE A 111 8.72 -8.98 -13.94
CA PHE A 111 8.53 -9.88 -12.82
C PHE A 111 7.22 -10.67 -12.93
N GLU A 112 6.11 -10.02 -13.29
CA GLU A 112 4.84 -10.70 -13.53
C GLU A 112 4.97 -11.72 -14.68
N ASN A 113 5.66 -11.34 -15.75
CA ASN A 113 5.92 -12.24 -16.90
C ASN A 113 6.77 -13.44 -16.48
N LEU A 114 7.79 -13.24 -15.64
CA LEU A 114 8.58 -14.34 -15.10
C LEU A 114 7.69 -15.31 -14.32
N VAL A 115 6.86 -14.82 -13.41
CA VAL A 115 5.93 -15.64 -12.60
C VAL A 115 4.95 -16.42 -13.48
N LYS A 116 4.44 -15.82 -14.56
CA LYS A 116 3.54 -16.47 -15.53
C LYS A 116 4.20 -17.61 -16.35
N THR A 117 5.52 -17.72 -16.33
CA THR A 117 6.21 -18.85 -16.99
C THR A 117 6.43 -20.04 -16.06
N ILE A 118 6.29 -19.82 -14.74
CA ILE A 118 6.61 -20.83 -13.72
C ILE A 118 5.38 -21.68 -13.44
N LYS A 119 5.57 -22.99 -13.49
CA LYS A 119 4.53 -23.95 -13.10
C LYS A 119 4.42 -24.07 -11.59
N LEU A 120 3.26 -24.49 -11.11
CA LEU A 120 3.01 -24.77 -9.71
C LEU A 120 4.10 -25.68 -9.12
N GLY A 121 4.66 -25.29 -7.97
CA GLY A 121 5.71 -26.04 -7.27
C GLY A 121 7.12 -25.92 -7.87
N CYS A 122 7.28 -25.22 -9.00
CA CYS A 122 8.58 -25.00 -9.64
C CYS A 122 9.21 -23.68 -9.24
N GLU A 123 10.50 -23.56 -9.50
CA GLU A 123 11.27 -22.33 -9.36
C GLU A 123 11.88 -21.92 -10.71
N ALA A 124 12.04 -20.63 -10.93
CA ALA A 124 12.78 -20.09 -12.05
C ALA A 124 13.57 -18.85 -11.64
N GLU A 125 14.55 -18.54 -12.43
CA GLU A 125 15.39 -17.34 -12.30
C GLU A 125 15.21 -16.50 -13.57
N GLY A 126 15.19 -15.18 -13.40
CA GLY A 126 15.10 -14.24 -14.51
C GLY A 126 15.69 -12.90 -14.14
N ASP A 127 16.20 -12.20 -15.13
CA ASP A 127 16.75 -10.86 -14.94
C ASP A 127 15.62 -9.83 -15.04
N ILE A 128 15.50 -9.01 -14.00
CA ILE A 128 14.50 -7.95 -13.91
C ILE A 128 15.21 -6.62 -13.90
N THR A 129 14.81 -5.71 -14.78
CA THR A 129 15.35 -4.36 -14.86
C THR A 129 14.42 -3.39 -14.15
N PHE A 130 14.94 -2.71 -13.14
CA PHE A 130 14.20 -1.66 -12.44
C PHE A 130 14.22 -0.35 -13.25
N PRO A 131 13.10 0.36 -13.36
CA PRO A 131 13.06 1.65 -14.03
C PRO A 131 13.91 2.71 -13.28
N GLU A 132 14.33 3.75 -14.00
CA GLU A 132 15.18 4.81 -13.43
C GLU A 132 14.46 5.65 -12.34
N ASP A 133 13.12 5.67 -12.40
CA ASP A 133 12.25 6.38 -11.45
C ASP A 133 11.77 5.49 -10.29
N PHE A 134 12.39 4.32 -10.10
CA PHE A 134 12.00 3.41 -9.02
C PHE A 134 12.25 4.04 -7.64
N LEU A 135 11.32 3.83 -6.71
CA LEU A 135 11.33 4.43 -5.37
C LEU A 135 12.63 4.16 -4.59
N ALA A 136 13.21 2.97 -4.74
CA ALA A 136 14.48 2.62 -4.11
C ALA A 136 15.64 3.05 -5.03
N LYS A 137 16.28 4.18 -4.70
CA LYS A 137 17.37 4.76 -5.49
C LYS A 137 18.56 3.81 -5.70
N ASP A 138 18.75 2.87 -4.79
CA ASP A 138 19.84 1.89 -4.87
C ASP A 138 19.59 0.82 -5.95
N LEU A 139 18.35 0.72 -6.44
CA LEU A 139 17.91 -0.25 -7.44
C LEU A 139 17.54 0.40 -8.78
N ALA A 140 17.29 1.71 -8.78
CA ALA A 140 16.90 2.46 -9.98
C ALA A 140 17.89 2.26 -11.11
N GLY A 141 17.40 1.84 -12.29
CA GLY A 141 18.21 1.57 -13.49
C GLY A 141 19.08 0.31 -13.42
N LYS A 142 19.01 -0.48 -12.34
CA LYS A 142 19.77 -1.73 -12.21
C LYS A 142 19.00 -2.93 -12.72
N THR A 143 19.73 -3.89 -13.25
CA THR A 143 19.24 -5.22 -13.54
C THR A 143 19.70 -6.19 -12.47
N VAL A 144 18.76 -6.90 -11.86
CA VAL A 144 19.02 -7.91 -10.83
C VAL A 144 18.45 -9.25 -11.24
N THR A 145 19.09 -10.33 -10.84
CA THR A 145 18.56 -11.67 -11.06
C THR A 145 17.57 -12.01 -9.95
N MET A 146 16.31 -12.22 -10.29
CA MET A 146 15.27 -12.65 -9.36
C MET A 146 15.09 -14.16 -9.43
N LYS A 147 15.14 -14.81 -8.27
CA LYS A 147 14.77 -16.21 -8.11
C LYS A 147 13.38 -16.27 -7.50
N VAL A 148 12.47 -16.96 -8.18
CA VAL A 148 11.06 -17.05 -7.79
C VAL A 148 10.63 -18.50 -7.72
N LYS A 149 9.88 -18.85 -6.70
CA LYS A 149 9.26 -20.15 -6.51
C LYS A 149 7.76 -19.99 -6.30
N VAL A 150 6.95 -20.71 -7.07
CA VAL A 150 5.49 -20.66 -6.96
C VAL A 150 5.00 -21.82 -6.07
N HIS A 151 4.34 -21.50 -4.97
CA HIS A 151 3.80 -22.48 -4.02
C HIS A 151 2.35 -22.84 -4.28
N ALA A 152 1.53 -21.85 -4.63
CA ALA A 152 0.12 -22.03 -4.89
C ALA A 152 -0.37 -21.00 -5.90
N ILE A 153 -1.33 -21.39 -6.71
CA ILE A 153 -2.08 -20.49 -7.59
C ILE A 153 -3.51 -20.50 -7.08
N LYS A 154 -4.06 -19.30 -6.87
CA LYS A 154 -5.40 -19.09 -6.32
C LYS A 154 -6.22 -18.28 -7.32
N GLU A 155 -7.48 -18.61 -7.47
CA GLU A 155 -8.44 -17.81 -8.22
C GLU A 155 -9.28 -16.95 -7.28
N ARG A 156 -9.57 -15.73 -7.71
CA ARG A 156 -10.46 -14.84 -6.97
C ARG A 156 -11.91 -15.16 -7.31
N GLN A 157 -12.63 -15.73 -6.39
CA GLN A 157 -14.08 -15.80 -6.48
C GLN A 157 -14.68 -14.49 -6.00
N LEU A 158 -15.11 -13.68 -6.97
CA LEU A 158 -15.76 -12.41 -6.70
C LEU A 158 -17.14 -12.67 -6.06
N PRO A 159 -17.44 -12.08 -4.88
CA PRO A 159 -18.79 -12.18 -4.29
C PRO A 159 -19.82 -11.50 -5.20
N ALA A 160 -21.08 -11.89 -5.08
CA ALA A 160 -22.17 -11.16 -5.73
C ALA A 160 -22.28 -9.74 -5.15
N VAL A 161 -22.83 -8.81 -5.96
CA VAL A 161 -23.15 -7.46 -5.46
C VAL A 161 -24.51 -7.54 -4.78
N ASP A 162 -24.48 -7.94 -3.52
CA ASP A 162 -25.65 -8.16 -2.67
C ASP A 162 -25.49 -7.50 -1.30
N ASP A 163 -26.51 -7.64 -0.48
CA ASP A 163 -26.51 -7.09 0.87
C ASP A 163 -25.47 -7.78 1.79
N GLU A 164 -24.97 -8.97 1.42
CA GLU A 164 -23.89 -9.62 2.17
C GLU A 164 -22.57 -8.90 1.95
N LEU A 165 -22.30 -8.48 0.70
CA LEU A 165 -21.14 -7.63 0.38
C LEU A 165 -21.23 -6.29 1.12
N ALA A 166 -22.39 -5.65 1.12
CA ALA A 166 -22.61 -4.38 1.83
C ALA A 166 -22.36 -4.54 3.34
N LYS A 167 -22.84 -5.61 3.96
CA LYS A 167 -22.60 -5.92 5.37
C LYS A 167 -21.13 -6.21 5.68
N ALA A 168 -20.41 -6.85 4.77
CA ALA A 168 -18.98 -7.11 4.92
C ALA A 168 -18.14 -5.82 4.93
N VAL A 169 -18.67 -4.73 4.39
CA VAL A 169 -18.07 -3.38 4.40
C VAL A 169 -18.61 -2.51 5.55
N GLY A 170 -19.58 -3.03 6.33
CA GLY A 170 -20.19 -2.31 7.46
C GLY A 170 -21.40 -1.46 7.10
N VAL A 171 -22.00 -1.69 5.94
CA VAL A 171 -23.18 -0.96 5.45
C VAL A 171 -24.40 -1.92 5.40
N GLU A 172 -25.60 -1.43 5.64
CA GLU A 172 -26.79 -2.27 5.74
C GLU A 172 -27.21 -2.95 4.44
N ASN A 173 -27.09 -2.24 3.30
CA ASN A 173 -27.48 -2.73 1.98
C ASN A 173 -26.69 -2.03 0.84
N VAL A 174 -26.82 -2.58 -0.38
CA VAL A 174 -26.12 -2.09 -1.57
C VAL A 174 -26.50 -0.63 -1.93
N GLU A 175 -27.75 -0.24 -1.70
CA GLU A 175 -28.21 1.12 -1.99
C GLU A 175 -27.50 2.15 -1.11
N LYS A 176 -27.36 1.85 0.20
CA LYS A 176 -26.60 2.70 1.13
C LYS A 176 -25.11 2.68 0.84
N LEU A 177 -24.57 1.57 0.34
CA LEU A 177 -23.18 1.48 -0.09
C LEU A 177 -22.95 2.44 -1.28
N LYS A 178 -23.76 2.37 -2.31
CA LYS A 178 -23.67 3.26 -3.49
C LYS A 178 -23.91 4.74 -3.12
N ALA A 179 -24.83 5.01 -2.18
CA ALA A 179 -25.08 6.37 -1.71
C ALA A 179 -23.90 6.94 -0.87
N GLY A 180 -23.19 6.08 -0.14
CA GLY A 180 -22.02 6.50 0.63
C GLY A 180 -20.75 6.70 -0.21
N ILE A 181 -20.70 6.14 -1.42
CA ILE A 181 -19.61 6.35 -2.40
C ILE A 181 -19.83 7.68 -3.15
N ARG A 182 -21.07 8.08 -3.35
CA ARG A 182 -21.49 9.33 -4.04
C ARG A 182 -21.39 10.53 -3.10
#